data_b3c0a420a4c2043c326341bc20e9a5ae
#
_entry.id   b3c0a420a4c2043c326341bc20e9a5ae
#
_cell.length_a   1.000
_cell.length_b   1.000
_cell.length_c   1.000
_cell.angle_alpha   90.00
_cell.angle_beta   90.00
_cell.angle_gamma   90.00
#
_symmetry.space_group_name_H-M   'P 1'
#
loop_
_entity.id
_entity.type
_entity.pdbx_description
1 polymer ?
#
loop_
_entity_poly.entity_id
_entity_poly.type
_entity_poly.pdbx_seq_one_letter_code
_entity_poly.pdbx_strand_id
1 'polypeptide(L)'
;MGSTAIRSAVAFPGLVLSAVITSTENKAGRDAASFAMLDVPTGVVATTDVDAALALSDAVAYMASGDIRPEEAIAEIERCLRAGKHVVTPSLYSLYDPASAPTEWVDRLSAAAEEGGAGLLVSGVDPGWGNDALAVIA
;
A
#
# COMPACT_ATOMS: atom_id res chain seq x y z
N MET A 1 -1.07 -10.95 -1.23
CA MET A 1 -1.49 -9.63 -1.79
C MET A 1 -0.33 -8.89 -2.47
N GLY A 2 0.82 -8.72 -1.85
CA GLY A 2 1.96 -8.01 -2.47
C GLY A 2 2.36 -8.49 -3.88
N SER A 3 2.42 -9.80 -4.12
CA SER A 3 2.71 -10.35 -5.46
C SER A 3 1.71 -9.91 -6.53
N THR A 4 0.43 -9.84 -6.16
CA THR A 4 -0.63 -9.38 -7.06
C THR A 4 -0.50 -7.88 -7.33
N ALA A 5 -0.18 -7.07 -6.31
CA ALA A 5 0.05 -5.65 -6.47
C ALA A 5 1.22 -5.36 -7.43
N ILE A 6 2.35 -6.10 -7.30
CA ILE A 6 3.49 -5.99 -8.22
C ILE A 6 3.06 -6.32 -9.65
N ARG A 7 2.35 -7.43 -9.88
CA ARG A 7 1.85 -7.79 -11.22
C ARG A 7 0.95 -6.70 -11.80
N SER A 8 0.03 -6.17 -10.99
CA SER A 8 -0.87 -5.12 -11.42
C SER A 8 -0.13 -3.83 -11.77
N ALA A 9 0.85 -3.43 -10.96
CA ALA A 9 1.65 -2.23 -11.23
C ALA A 9 2.47 -2.35 -12.52
N VAL A 10 3.01 -3.54 -12.81
CA VAL A 10 3.75 -3.79 -14.06
C VAL A 10 2.83 -3.87 -15.28
N ALA A 11 1.64 -4.43 -15.12
CA ALA A 11 0.72 -4.65 -16.23
C ALA A 11 -0.12 -3.42 -16.60
N PHE A 12 -0.36 -2.49 -15.65
CA PHE A 12 -1.24 -1.36 -15.87
C PHE A 12 -0.51 -0.20 -16.57
N PRO A 13 -0.98 0.27 -17.74
CA PRO A 13 -0.23 1.23 -18.59
C PRO A 13 0.03 2.60 -17.94
N GLY A 14 -0.68 2.95 -16.89
CA GLY A 14 -0.53 4.23 -16.18
C GLY A 14 0.36 4.16 -14.94
N LEU A 15 0.94 2.99 -14.63
CA LEU A 15 1.76 2.79 -13.44
C LEU A 15 3.19 2.44 -13.81
N VAL A 16 4.12 2.88 -12.98
CA VAL A 16 5.53 2.50 -13.03
C VAL A 16 5.91 1.90 -11.68
N LEU A 17 6.33 0.65 -11.67
CA LEU A 17 6.89 0.05 -10.47
C LEU A 17 8.27 0.68 -10.20
N SER A 18 8.36 1.58 -9.22
CA SER A 18 9.59 2.32 -8.91
C SER A 18 10.39 1.72 -7.75
N ALA A 19 9.72 1.07 -6.80
CA ALA A 19 10.34 0.44 -5.64
C ALA A 19 9.50 -0.72 -5.10
N VAL A 20 10.14 -1.64 -4.40
CA VAL A 20 9.50 -2.69 -3.61
C VAL A 20 10.13 -2.72 -2.23
N ILE A 21 9.30 -2.50 -1.20
CA ILE A 21 9.73 -2.55 0.20
C ILE A 21 9.45 -3.93 0.78
N THR A 22 10.38 -4.46 1.53
CA THR A 22 10.24 -5.70 2.29
C THR A 22 10.74 -5.52 3.72
N SER A 23 10.04 -6.11 4.69
CA SER A 23 10.49 -6.17 6.08
C SER A 23 11.49 -7.30 6.36
N THR A 24 11.80 -8.12 5.35
CA THR A 24 12.59 -9.35 5.51
C THR A 24 13.91 -9.24 4.76
N GLU A 25 15.02 -9.21 5.48
CA GLU A 25 16.37 -9.07 4.92
C GLU A 25 16.70 -10.11 3.84
N ASN A 26 16.24 -11.36 3.98
CA ASN A 26 16.48 -12.39 2.98
C ASN A 26 15.74 -12.18 1.64
N LYS A 27 14.85 -11.20 1.59
CA LYS A 27 14.16 -10.78 0.36
C LYS A 27 14.79 -9.53 -0.26
N ALA A 28 15.51 -8.74 0.53
CA ALA A 28 16.24 -7.60 0.02
C ALA A 28 17.29 -8.03 -1.01
N GLY A 29 17.53 -7.20 -2.00
CA GLY A 29 18.46 -7.50 -3.09
C GLY A 29 17.89 -8.37 -4.21
N ARG A 30 16.65 -8.87 -4.12
CA ARG A 30 16.01 -9.68 -5.15
C ARG A 30 15.13 -8.83 -6.06
N ASP A 31 15.15 -9.13 -7.36
CA ASP A 31 14.25 -8.48 -8.33
C ASP A 31 12.77 -8.75 -8.00
N ALA A 32 11.93 -7.74 -8.18
CA ALA A 32 10.50 -7.78 -7.91
C ALA A 32 9.77 -8.88 -8.71
N ALA A 33 10.24 -9.22 -9.90
CA ALA A 33 9.71 -10.32 -10.73
C ALA A 33 9.69 -11.64 -9.96
N SER A 34 10.71 -11.90 -9.13
CA SER A 34 10.81 -13.14 -8.35
C SER A 34 9.69 -13.32 -7.32
N PHE A 35 9.10 -12.22 -6.82
CA PHE A 35 7.97 -12.24 -5.87
C PHE A 35 6.62 -12.35 -6.57
N ALA A 36 6.56 -11.91 -7.82
CA ALA A 36 5.34 -11.82 -8.61
C ALA A 36 5.22 -12.95 -9.65
N MET A 37 6.21 -13.86 -9.73
CA MET A 37 6.28 -14.93 -10.72
C MET A 37 6.16 -14.37 -12.15
N LEU A 38 6.92 -13.32 -12.44
CA LEU A 38 7.03 -12.76 -13.78
C LEU A 38 8.20 -13.41 -14.51
N ASP A 39 8.02 -13.69 -15.79
CA ASP A 39 9.04 -14.33 -16.64
C ASP A 39 10.19 -13.38 -17.01
N VAL A 40 9.91 -12.06 -16.95
CA VAL A 40 10.88 -11.04 -17.32
C VAL A 40 11.24 -10.22 -16.07
N PRO A 41 12.54 -9.99 -15.81
CA PRO A 41 12.98 -9.12 -14.73
C PRO A 41 12.38 -7.72 -14.85
N THR A 42 12.00 -7.14 -13.71
CA THR A 42 11.48 -5.78 -13.66
C THR A 42 12.58 -4.72 -13.60
N GLY A 43 13.80 -5.10 -13.21
CA GLY A 43 14.88 -4.18 -12.89
C GLY A 43 14.73 -3.46 -11.54
N VAL A 44 13.63 -3.69 -10.83
CA VAL A 44 13.36 -3.12 -9.51
C VAL A 44 13.73 -4.14 -8.43
N VAL A 45 14.67 -3.75 -7.58
CA VAL A 45 15.18 -4.61 -6.51
C VAL A 45 14.51 -4.27 -5.20
N ALA A 46 14.06 -5.29 -4.47
CA ALA A 46 13.45 -5.11 -3.15
C ALA A 46 14.47 -4.59 -2.14
N THR A 47 14.04 -3.67 -1.28
CA THR A 47 14.86 -3.03 -0.26
C THR A 47 14.17 -3.00 1.09
N THR A 48 14.95 -2.95 2.17
CA THR A 48 14.49 -2.64 3.53
C THR A 48 14.62 -1.14 3.84
N ASP A 49 15.27 -0.36 2.96
CA ASP A 49 15.38 1.09 3.09
C ASP A 49 14.10 1.78 2.61
N VAL A 50 13.23 2.05 3.58
CA VAL A 50 11.92 2.68 3.32
C VAL A 50 12.06 4.09 2.78
N ASP A 51 12.98 4.90 3.31
CA ASP A 51 13.14 6.30 2.90
C ASP A 51 13.66 6.42 1.46
N ALA A 52 14.64 5.60 1.10
CA ALA A 52 15.11 5.52 -0.27
C ALA A 52 14.00 5.09 -1.25
N ALA A 53 13.16 4.13 -0.85
CA ALA A 53 12.04 3.68 -1.67
C ALA A 53 10.95 4.76 -1.80
N LEU A 54 10.60 5.45 -0.72
CA LEU A 54 9.64 6.56 -0.76
C LEU A 54 10.13 7.72 -1.63
N ALA A 55 11.42 8.02 -1.62
CA ALA A 55 11.98 9.07 -2.47
C ALA A 55 11.80 8.82 -3.97
N LEU A 56 11.66 7.56 -4.39
CA LEU A 56 11.49 7.13 -5.78
C LEU A 56 10.02 7.01 -6.22
N SER A 57 9.05 7.21 -5.32
CA SER A 57 7.65 6.91 -5.58
C SER A 57 6.74 8.13 -5.41
N ASP A 58 5.62 8.14 -6.09
CA ASP A 58 4.54 9.14 -5.91
C ASP A 58 3.42 8.57 -5.03
N ALA A 59 3.22 7.27 -5.06
CA ALA A 59 2.20 6.58 -4.30
C ALA A 59 2.68 5.22 -3.79
N VAL A 60 2.04 4.70 -2.77
CA VAL A 60 2.37 3.43 -2.11
C VAL A 60 1.16 2.51 -2.12
N ALA A 61 1.33 1.31 -2.65
CA ALA A 61 0.41 0.20 -2.44
C ALA A 61 0.83 -0.56 -1.17
N TYR A 62 0.22 -0.25 -0.04
CA TYR A 62 0.53 -0.87 1.24
C TYR A 62 -0.19 -2.21 1.37
N MET A 63 0.56 -3.32 1.33
CA MET A 63 0.03 -4.69 1.26
C MET A 63 0.41 -5.55 2.48
N ALA A 64 0.94 -4.95 3.55
CA ALA A 64 1.22 -5.67 4.79
C ALA A 64 -0.07 -5.92 5.59
N SER A 65 -0.04 -6.91 6.50
CA SER A 65 -1.20 -7.28 7.31
C SER A 65 -1.38 -6.28 8.45
N GLY A 66 -2.34 -5.37 8.31
CA GLY A 66 -2.69 -4.40 9.34
C GLY A 66 -3.60 -4.97 10.43
N ASP A 67 -4.43 -5.96 10.12
CA ASP A 67 -5.43 -6.48 11.06
C ASP A 67 -4.83 -7.23 12.26
N ILE A 68 -3.65 -7.79 12.11
CA ILE A 68 -2.92 -8.48 13.19
C ILE A 68 -1.86 -7.59 13.85
N ARG A 69 -1.49 -6.46 13.24
CA ARG A 69 -0.51 -5.50 13.72
C ARG A 69 -0.96 -4.07 13.41
N PRO A 70 -2.10 -3.64 13.97
CA PRO A 70 -2.72 -2.37 13.57
C PRO A 70 -1.83 -1.16 13.88
N GLU A 71 -1.17 -1.13 15.02
CA GLU A 71 -0.35 0.01 15.41
C GLU A 71 0.89 0.18 14.52
N GLU A 72 1.54 -0.92 14.15
CA GLU A 72 2.65 -0.86 13.20
C GLU A 72 2.17 -0.41 11.81
N ALA A 73 1.03 -0.94 11.37
CA ALA A 73 0.47 -0.55 10.07
C ALA A 73 0.07 0.93 10.04
N ILE A 74 -0.56 1.44 11.09
CA ILE A 74 -0.88 2.87 11.24
C ILE A 74 0.41 3.70 11.17
N ALA A 75 1.44 3.35 11.93
CA ALA A 75 2.69 4.10 11.94
C ALA A 75 3.41 4.09 10.57
N GLU A 76 3.40 2.95 9.87
CA GLU A 76 3.97 2.83 8.54
C GLU A 76 3.20 3.65 7.50
N ILE A 77 1.86 3.66 7.57
CA ILE A 77 1.01 4.47 6.68
C ILE A 77 1.18 5.97 6.99
N GLU A 78 1.20 6.37 8.27
CA GLU A 78 1.50 7.75 8.68
C GLU A 78 2.82 8.24 8.08
N ARG A 79 3.88 7.42 8.15
CA ARG A 79 5.19 7.75 7.55
C ARG A 79 5.08 8.02 6.05
N CYS A 80 4.34 7.18 5.32
CA CYS A 80 4.13 7.39 3.89
C CYS A 80 3.37 8.69 3.61
N LEU A 81 2.29 8.93 4.33
CA LEU A 81 1.46 10.13 4.18
C LEU A 81 2.25 11.40 4.47
N ARG A 82 3.01 11.45 5.61
CA ARG A 82 3.87 12.59 5.95
C ARG A 82 4.99 12.84 4.94
N ALA A 83 5.46 11.77 4.28
CA ALA A 83 6.40 11.89 3.17
C ALA A 83 5.75 12.40 1.87
N GLY A 84 4.47 12.78 1.88
CA GLY A 84 3.75 13.27 0.71
C GLY A 84 3.35 12.17 -0.28
N LYS A 85 3.28 10.91 0.16
CA LYS A 85 2.94 9.78 -0.71
C LYS A 85 1.49 9.35 -0.50
N HIS A 86 0.71 9.33 -1.58
CA HIS A 86 -0.63 8.76 -1.55
C HIS A 86 -0.56 7.27 -1.23
N VAL A 87 -1.48 6.77 -0.40
CA VAL A 87 -1.49 5.36 0.01
C VAL A 87 -2.79 4.70 -0.41
N VAL A 88 -2.67 3.54 -1.03
CA VAL A 88 -3.78 2.61 -1.31
C VAL A 88 -3.52 1.32 -0.53
N THR A 89 -4.52 0.83 0.19
CA THR A 89 -4.36 -0.38 0.99
C THR A 89 -5.66 -1.17 1.17
N PRO A 90 -5.63 -2.50 1.17
CA PRO A 90 -6.70 -3.36 1.69
C PRO A 90 -6.55 -3.67 3.18
N SER A 91 -5.47 -3.22 3.82
CA SER A 91 -5.23 -3.39 5.24
C SER A 91 -6.04 -2.41 6.08
N LEU A 92 -6.27 -2.74 7.35
CA LEU A 92 -7.06 -1.90 8.26
C LEU A 92 -8.48 -1.65 7.72
N TYR A 93 -9.17 -2.72 7.36
CA TYR A 93 -10.48 -2.69 6.67
C TYR A 93 -11.53 -1.82 7.38
N SER A 94 -11.44 -1.62 8.70
CA SER A 94 -12.32 -0.71 9.45
C SER A 94 -12.25 0.74 8.97
N LEU A 95 -11.13 1.14 8.38
CA LEU A 95 -10.94 2.48 7.79
C LEU A 95 -11.59 2.65 6.41
N TYR A 96 -12.21 1.59 5.88
CA TYR A 96 -13.03 1.70 4.67
C TYR A 96 -14.21 2.67 4.86
N ASP A 97 -14.82 2.62 6.06
CA ASP A 97 -15.76 3.64 6.52
C ASP A 97 -15.17 4.36 7.75
N PRO A 98 -14.55 5.53 7.56
CA PRO A 98 -13.94 6.26 8.66
C PRO A 98 -14.89 6.61 9.81
N ALA A 99 -16.21 6.71 9.54
CA ALA A 99 -17.19 6.99 10.58
C ALA A 99 -17.37 5.82 11.56
N SER A 100 -17.05 4.61 11.13
CA SER A 100 -17.13 3.37 11.92
C SER A 100 -15.77 2.92 12.47
N ALA A 101 -14.68 3.58 12.08
CA ALA A 101 -13.33 3.23 12.50
C ALA A 101 -12.98 3.83 13.89
N PRO A 102 -11.95 3.32 14.57
CA PRO A 102 -11.44 3.95 15.78
C PRO A 102 -11.05 5.41 15.52
N THR A 103 -11.62 6.34 16.27
CA THR A 103 -11.41 7.79 16.10
C THR A 103 -9.92 8.15 16.14
N GLU A 104 -9.17 7.54 17.06
CA GLU A 104 -7.73 7.78 17.18
C GLU A 104 -6.96 7.48 15.88
N TRP A 105 -7.32 6.40 15.17
CA TRP A 105 -6.69 6.06 13.90
C TRP A 105 -7.04 7.05 12.81
N VAL A 106 -8.32 7.45 12.76
CA VAL A 106 -8.80 8.46 11.79
C VAL A 106 -8.09 9.79 12.01
N ASP A 107 -8.00 10.26 13.25
CA ASP A 107 -7.36 11.53 13.60
C ASP A 107 -5.87 11.52 13.24
N ARG A 108 -5.15 10.45 13.60
CA ARG A 108 -3.73 10.31 13.31
C ARG A 108 -3.44 10.31 11.80
N LEU A 109 -4.20 9.51 11.05
CA LEU A 109 -3.98 9.39 9.60
C LEU A 109 -4.44 10.64 8.84
N SER A 110 -5.51 11.29 9.30
CA SER A 110 -5.95 12.58 8.74
C SER A 110 -4.90 13.66 8.94
N ALA A 111 -4.36 13.79 10.15
CA ALA A 111 -3.29 14.75 10.44
C ALA A 111 -2.04 14.49 9.58
N ALA A 112 -1.64 13.22 9.41
CA ALA A 112 -0.51 12.85 8.57
C ALA A 112 -0.75 13.16 7.09
N ALA A 113 -1.98 12.93 6.61
CA ALA A 113 -2.38 13.23 5.23
C ALA A 113 -2.38 14.74 4.95
N GLU A 114 -2.90 15.55 5.88
CA GLU A 114 -2.89 17.01 5.79
C GLU A 114 -1.44 17.57 5.80
N GLU A 115 -0.60 17.07 6.70
CA GLU A 115 0.80 17.49 6.82
C GLU A 115 1.59 17.22 5.53
N GLY A 116 1.41 16.04 4.94
CA GLY A 116 2.11 15.65 3.72
C GLY A 116 1.41 16.08 2.42
N GLY A 117 0.19 16.61 2.48
CA GLY A 117 -0.59 16.90 1.27
C GLY A 117 -0.93 15.65 0.46
N ALA A 118 -1.11 14.52 1.13
CA ALA A 118 -1.36 13.21 0.54
C ALA A 118 -2.76 12.67 0.89
N GLY A 119 -3.13 11.52 0.35
CA GLY A 119 -4.41 10.88 0.64
C GLY A 119 -4.26 9.39 0.89
N LEU A 120 -5.18 8.85 1.70
CA LEU A 120 -5.32 7.43 1.98
C LEU A 120 -6.62 6.89 1.37
N LEU A 121 -6.53 5.82 0.60
CA LEU A 121 -7.67 5.04 0.13
C LEU A 121 -7.57 3.62 0.72
N VAL A 122 -8.53 3.27 1.55
CA VAL A 122 -8.69 1.90 2.03
C VAL A 122 -9.75 1.21 1.20
N SER A 123 -9.37 0.21 0.43
CA SER A 123 -10.30 -0.56 -0.41
C SER A 123 -9.68 -1.90 -0.80
N GLY A 124 -10.53 -2.88 -1.07
CA GLY A 124 -10.12 -4.22 -1.46
C GLY A 124 -11.20 -4.94 -2.26
N VAL A 125 -11.35 -6.23 -2.03
CA VAL A 125 -12.45 -7.01 -2.58
C VAL A 125 -13.66 -6.91 -1.66
N ASP A 126 -13.44 -7.06 -0.34
CA ASP A 126 -14.44 -6.99 0.71
C ASP A 126 -13.76 -6.44 2.00
N PRO A 127 -14.09 -5.24 2.44
CA PRO A 127 -14.91 -4.23 1.74
C PRO A 127 -14.25 -3.65 0.49
N GLY A 128 -15.07 -3.25 -0.48
CA GLY A 128 -14.66 -2.60 -1.73
C GLY A 128 -15.37 -3.17 -2.95
N TRP A 129 -14.63 -3.71 -3.93
CA TRP A 129 -15.20 -4.13 -5.22
C TRP A 129 -16.40 -5.08 -5.10
N GLY A 130 -16.36 -6.05 -4.19
CA GLY A 130 -17.43 -7.02 -4.00
C GLY A 130 -18.72 -6.40 -3.48
N ASN A 131 -18.61 -5.47 -2.55
CA ASN A 131 -19.76 -4.83 -1.92
C ASN A 131 -20.29 -3.65 -2.73
N ASP A 132 -19.39 -2.88 -3.36
CA ASP A 132 -19.76 -1.65 -4.05
C ASP A 132 -20.10 -1.88 -5.52
N ALA A 133 -19.16 -2.46 -6.27
CA ALA A 133 -19.32 -2.61 -7.71
C ALA A 133 -20.13 -3.86 -8.07
N LEU A 134 -19.78 -5.04 -7.55
CA LEU A 134 -20.43 -6.28 -7.95
C LEU A 134 -21.90 -6.32 -7.53
N ALA A 135 -22.23 -5.84 -6.31
CA ALA A 135 -23.59 -5.80 -5.83
C ALA A 135 -24.52 -4.87 -6.65
N VAL A 136 -23.94 -3.88 -7.33
CA VAL A 136 -24.72 -2.94 -8.16
C VAL A 136 -24.89 -3.44 -9.59
N ILE A 137 -24.00 -4.27 -10.11
CA ILE A 137 -23.99 -4.74 -11.49
C ILE A 137 -24.54 -6.18 -11.66
N ALA A 138 -24.76 -6.89 -10.56
CA ALA A 138 -25.32 -8.25 -10.54
C ALA A 138 -26.85 -8.24 -10.51
#